data_27dd70461c5b1571f47d96fa35aeec53
#
_entry.id   27dd70461c5b1571f47d96fa35aeec53
#
_cell.length_a   1.000
_cell.length_b   1.000
_cell.length_c   1.000
_cell.angle_alpha   90.00
_cell.angle_beta   90.00
_cell.angle_gamma   90.00
#
_symmetry.space_group_name_H-M   'P 1'
#
loop_
_entity.id
_entity.type
_entity.pdbx_description
1 polymer ?
#
loop_
_entity_poly.entity_id
_entity_poly.type
_entity_poly.pdbx_seq_one_letter_code
_entity_poly.pdbx_strand_id
1 'polypeptide(L)'
;MISPETIEKIKSLMAEASVYEEDLEESFIMGGGPGGQKTNKTSSVVRLSHEPSGVAVKVGESRSREDNRWLARRMLAETILEREHKRKSAARQKAEKIRRQKRRRSRRQKQKMLADKHAHSEIKAMRRKVEID
;
A
#
# COMPACT_ATOMS: atom_id res chain seq x y z
N MET A 1 27.12 0.86 -15.33
CA MET A 1 26.88 -0.59 -15.54
C MET A 1 26.58 -1.21 -14.19
N ILE A 2 25.46 -1.88 -14.07
CA ILE A 2 25.02 -2.53 -12.81
C ILE A 2 25.91 -3.75 -12.54
N SER A 3 26.33 -3.93 -11.29
CA SER A 3 27.20 -5.06 -10.92
C SER A 3 26.45 -6.40 -10.95
N PRO A 4 27.13 -7.53 -11.21
CA PRO A 4 26.51 -8.86 -11.17
C PRO A 4 25.81 -9.17 -9.83
N GLU A 5 26.40 -8.75 -8.72
CA GLU A 5 25.79 -8.91 -7.39
C GLU A 5 24.44 -8.17 -7.25
N THR A 6 24.34 -6.99 -7.87
CA THR A 6 23.09 -6.23 -7.87
C THR A 6 22.03 -6.93 -8.70
N ILE A 7 22.42 -7.53 -9.83
CA ILE A 7 21.51 -8.32 -10.67
C ILE A 7 20.95 -9.51 -9.89
N GLU A 8 21.79 -10.22 -9.14
CA GLU A 8 21.32 -11.35 -8.31
C GLU A 8 20.35 -10.89 -7.21
N LYS A 9 20.60 -9.75 -6.58
CA LYS A 9 19.66 -9.16 -5.60
C LYS A 9 18.33 -8.80 -6.26
N ILE A 10 18.35 -8.26 -7.46
CA ILE A 10 17.11 -7.93 -8.21
C ILE A 10 16.34 -9.21 -8.54
N LYS A 11 17.01 -10.26 -9.00
CA LYS A 11 16.34 -11.55 -9.26
C LYS A 11 15.71 -12.15 -7.99
N SER A 12 16.42 -12.08 -6.85
CA SER A 12 15.85 -12.51 -5.57
C SER A 12 14.61 -11.71 -5.18
N LEU A 13 14.64 -10.39 -5.38
CA LEU A 13 13.51 -9.51 -5.12
C LEU A 13 12.31 -9.81 -6.04
N MET A 14 12.56 -10.10 -7.32
CA MET A 14 11.53 -10.52 -8.27
C MET A 14 10.89 -11.85 -7.84
N ALA A 15 11.70 -12.81 -7.40
CA ALA A 15 11.20 -14.09 -6.89
C ALA A 15 10.32 -13.90 -5.65
N GLU A 16 10.72 -13.03 -4.72
CA GLU A 16 9.91 -12.67 -3.53
C GLU A 16 8.57 -12.03 -3.92
N ALA A 17 8.58 -11.17 -4.95
CA ALA A 17 7.38 -10.53 -5.48
C ALA A 17 6.55 -11.45 -6.40
N SER A 18 6.96 -12.69 -6.63
CA SER A 18 6.36 -13.63 -7.59
C SER A 18 6.25 -13.03 -9.00
N VAL A 19 7.30 -12.33 -9.43
CA VAL A 19 7.42 -11.73 -10.75
C VAL A 19 8.31 -12.62 -11.62
N TYR A 20 7.75 -13.17 -12.69
CA TYR A 20 8.47 -14.01 -13.65
C TYR A 20 8.67 -13.27 -14.96
N GLU A 21 9.76 -13.57 -15.66
CA GLU A 21 10.08 -12.91 -16.95
C GLU A 21 9.01 -13.15 -18.02
N GLU A 22 8.30 -14.27 -17.95
CA GLU A 22 7.22 -14.64 -18.87
C GLU A 22 6.00 -13.71 -18.77
N ASP A 23 5.78 -13.11 -17.60
CA ASP A 23 4.67 -12.21 -17.29
C ASP A 23 5.00 -10.74 -17.56
N LEU A 24 6.21 -10.47 -18.06
CA LEU A 24 6.71 -9.13 -18.28
C LEU A 24 6.60 -8.71 -19.75
N GLU A 25 5.94 -7.59 -19.96
CA GLU A 25 5.94 -6.88 -21.23
C GLU A 25 6.91 -5.71 -21.16
N GLU A 26 7.94 -5.74 -22.00
CA GLU A 26 9.00 -4.72 -22.03
C GLU A 26 8.89 -3.89 -23.30
N SER A 27 8.91 -2.57 -23.18
CA SER A 27 8.93 -1.64 -24.28
C SER A 27 9.96 -0.53 -24.08
N PHE A 28 10.56 -0.08 -25.18
CA PHE A 28 11.60 0.94 -25.17
C PHE A 28 11.07 2.24 -25.76
N ILE A 29 11.19 3.31 -24.96
CA ILE A 29 10.61 4.61 -25.27
C ILE A 29 11.75 5.63 -25.36
N MET A 30 11.58 6.62 -26.25
CA MET A 30 12.47 7.78 -26.24
C MET A 30 12.31 8.60 -24.97
N GLY A 31 13.42 9.04 -24.41
CA GLY A 31 13.40 9.96 -23.28
C GLY A 31 12.79 11.30 -23.69
N GLY A 32 11.88 11.84 -22.88
CA GLY A 32 11.35 13.20 -23.07
C GLY A 32 11.92 14.11 -21.99
N GLY A 33 12.25 15.35 -22.35
CA GLY A 33 12.72 16.36 -21.40
C GLY A 33 13.85 17.23 -21.95
N PRO A 34 14.31 18.25 -21.22
CA PRO A 34 15.47 19.04 -21.56
C PRO A 34 16.73 18.18 -21.43
N GLY A 35 17.07 17.51 -22.50
CA GLY A 35 18.24 16.60 -22.59
C GLY A 35 18.95 16.77 -23.94
N GLY A 36 20.25 16.44 -23.95
CA GLY A 36 21.06 16.54 -25.15
C GLY A 36 20.61 15.60 -26.27
N GLN A 37 21.26 15.71 -27.43
CA GLN A 37 20.95 14.99 -28.66
C GLN A 37 20.79 13.46 -28.48
N LYS A 38 21.52 12.82 -27.55
CA LYS A 38 21.42 11.40 -27.29
C LYS A 38 20.09 11.01 -26.66
N THR A 39 19.57 11.82 -25.74
CA THR A 39 18.29 11.57 -25.04
C THR A 39 17.11 11.59 -26.02
N ASN A 40 17.17 12.47 -27.02
CA ASN A 40 16.10 12.64 -28.02
C ASN A 40 16.18 11.65 -29.17
N LYS A 41 17.34 10.99 -29.39
CA LYS A 41 17.56 10.06 -30.50
C LYS A 41 17.62 8.59 -30.12
N THR A 42 17.79 8.26 -28.83
CA THR A 42 17.91 6.86 -28.37
C THR A 42 16.79 6.48 -27.43
N SER A 43 16.14 5.34 -27.69
CA SER A 43 15.12 4.75 -26.83
C SER A 43 15.80 4.06 -25.66
N SER A 44 16.34 4.84 -24.71
CA SER A 44 16.99 4.33 -23.50
C SER A 44 16.04 4.14 -22.31
N VAL A 45 14.86 4.73 -22.39
CA VAL A 45 13.85 4.59 -21.32
C VAL A 45 13.12 3.27 -21.49
N VAL A 46 13.02 2.52 -20.41
CA VAL A 46 12.35 1.22 -20.37
C VAL A 46 11.00 1.39 -19.69
N ARG A 47 9.96 0.96 -20.36
CA ARG A 47 8.64 0.72 -19.75
C ARG A 47 8.48 -0.78 -19.57
N LEU A 48 8.16 -1.19 -18.37
CA LEU A 48 7.95 -2.57 -18.00
C LEU A 48 6.58 -2.72 -17.35
N SER A 49 5.78 -3.65 -17.85
CA SER A 49 4.47 -3.98 -17.28
C SER A 49 4.41 -5.45 -16.88
N HIS A 50 3.73 -5.73 -15.78
CA HIS A 50 3.49 -7.08 -15.27
C HIS A 50 2.00 -7.36 -15.36
N GLU A 51 1.62 -8.25 -16.27
CA GLU A 51 0.22 -8.52 -16.60
C GLU A 51 -0.60 -8.99 -15.41
N PRO A 52 -0.15 -9.99 -14.58
CA PRO A 52 -0.97 -10.50 -13.49
C PRO A 52 -1.29 -9.47 -12.40
N SER A 53 -0.38 -8.53 -12.11
CA SER A 53 -0.58 -7.49 -11.08
C SER A 53 -1.17 -6.18 -11.63
N GLY A 54 -1.16 -5.99 -12.94
CA GLY A 54 -1.53 -4.74 -13.59
C GLY A 54 -0.62 -3.56 -13.25
N VAL A 55 0.60 -3.82 -12.75
CA VAL A 55 1.59 -2.79 -12.41
C VAL A 55 2.45 -2.51 -13.63
N ALA A 56 2.62 -1.23 -13.95
CA ALA A 56 3.54 -0.78 -14.98
C ALA A 56 4.47 0.30 -14.39
N VAL A 57 5.74 0.23 -14.75
CA VAL A 57 6.78 1.18 -14.35
C VAL A 57 7.50 1.73 -15.58
N LYS A 58 8.07 2.91 -15.46
CA LYS A 58 8.86 3.57 -16.47
C LYS A 58 10.15 4.07 -15.86
N VAL A 59 11.31 3.63 -16.38
CA VAL A 59 12.63 3.96 -15.86
C VAL A 59 13.54 4.46 -16.96
N GLY A 60 14.21 5.56 -16.70
CA GLY A 60 15.13 6.21 -17.63
C GLY A 60 16.23 6.98 -16.90
N GLU A 61 16.72 6.41 -15.80
CA GLU A 61 17.71 7.07 -14.91
C GLU A 61 19.12 6.97 -15.48
N SER A 62 19.45 5.85 -16.09
CA SER A 62 20.77 5.62 -16.69
C SER A 62 20.78 5.96 -18.17
N ARG A 63 21.98 6.31 -18.69
CA ARG A 63 22.25 6.41 -20.12
C ARG A 63 22.29 5.05 -20.81
N SER A 64 22.47 3.98 -20.05
CA SER A 64 22.48 2.59 -20.51
C SER A 64 21.07 2.02 -20.51
N ARG A 65 20.63 1.50 -21.64
CA ARG A 65 19.37 0.78 -21.76
C ARG A 65 19.37 -0.46 -20.86
N GLU A 66 20.50 -1.17 -20.83
CA GLU A 66 20.65 -2.39 -20.05
C GLU A 66 20.52 -2.12 -18.54
N ASP A 67 21.13 -1.05 -18.03
CA ASP A 67 20.97 -0.65 -16.65
C ASP A 67 19.50 -0.29 -16.33
N ASN A 68 18.84 0.44 -17.23
CA ASN A 68 17.42 0.80 -17.07
C ASN A 68 16.50 -0.42 -17.08
N ARG A 69 16.83 -1.49 -17.78
CA ARG A 69 16.08 -2.75 -17.75
C ARG A 69 16.09 -3.39 -16.38
N TRP A 70 17.26 -3.46 -15.75
CA TRP A 70 17.39 -4.01 -14.39
C TRP A 70 16.77 -3.09 -13.32
N LEU A 71 16.93 -1.78 -13.45
CA LEU A 71 16.28 -0.81 -12.57
C LEU A 71 14.74 -0.89 -12.68
N ALA A 72 14.22 -1.09 -13.87
CA ALA A 72 12.77 -1.27 -14.08
C ALA A 72 12.25 -2.54 -13.39
N ARG A 73 12.97 -3.67 -13.48
CA ARG A 73 12.64 -4.91 -12.78
C ARG A 73 12.64 -4.73 -11.27
N ARG A 74 13.66 -4.06 -10.75
CA ARG A 74 13.73 -3.72 -9.34
C ARG A 74 12.53 -2.89 -8.89
N MET A 75 12.27 -1.76 -9.57
CA MET A 75 11.17 -0.85 -9.23
C MET A 75 9.80 -1.54 -9.31
N LEU A 76 9.60 -2.39 -10.30
CA LEU A 76 8.38 -3.18 -10.46
C LEU A 76 8.17 -4.11 -9.26
N ALA A 77 9.18 -4.90 -8.90
CA ALA A 77 9.12 -5.84 -7.78
C ALA A 77 8.87 -5.12 -6.45
N GLU A 78 9.60 -4.03 -6.18
CA GLU A 78 9.37 -3.18 -4.99
C GLU A 78 7.94 -2.64 -4.93
N THR A 79 7.40 -2.16 -6.05
CA THR A 79 6.03 -1.62 -6.13
C THR A 79 4.97 -2.70 -5.84
N ILE A 80 5.17 -3.91 -6.34
CA ILE A 80 4.26 -5.04 -6.11
C ILE A 80 4.28 -5.43 -4.64
N LEU A 81 5.46 -5.61 -4.04
CA LEU A 81 5.62 -5.92 -2.62
C LEU A 81 4.98 -4.86 -1.73
N GLU A 82 5.21 -3.58 -2.02
CA GLU A 82 4.61 -2.49 -1.26
C GLU A 82 3.06 -2.51 -1.32
N ARG A 83 2.48 -2.77 -2.50
CA ARG A 83 1.03 -2.92 -2.65
C ARG A 83 0.48 -4.09 -1.83
N GLU A 84 1.18 -5.22 -1.82
CA GLU A 84 0.80 -6.38 -1.01
C GLU A 84 0.87 -6.08 0.49
N HIS A 85 1.95 -5.45 0.94
CA HIS A 85 2.09 -5.02 2.33
C HIS A 85 0.97 -4.08 2.77
N LYS A 86 0.64 -3.08 1.95
CA LYS A 86 -0.47 -2.16 2.21
C LYS A 86 -1.81 -2.89 2.29
N ARG A 87 -2.06 -3.86 1.38
CA ARG A 87 -3.28 -4.67 1.39
C ARG A 87 -3.40 -5.53 2.64
N LYS A 88 -2.32 -6.23 3.03
CA LYS A 88 -2.27 -7.06 4.25
C LYS A 88 -2.48 -6.21 5.51
N SER A 89 -1.83 -5.05 5.59
CA SER A 89 -1.98 -4.11 6.71
C SER A 89 -3.42 -3.59 6.82
N ALA A 90 -4.04 -3.16 5.72
CA ALA A 90 -5.42 -2.68 5.71
C ALA A 90 -6.42 -3.78 6.13
N ALA A 91 -6.22 -5.02 5.67
CA ALA A 91 -7.05 -6.16 6.08
C ALA A 91 -6.92 -6.44 7.58
N ARG A 92 -5.68 -6.42 8.13
CA ARG A 92 -5.41 -6.58 9.55
C ARG A 92 -6.08 -5.48 10.39
N GLN A 93 -5.98 -4.22 9.97
CA GLN A 93 -6.63 -3.10 10.64
C GLN A 93 -8.16 -3.23 10.65
N LYS A 94 -8.76 -3.64 9.53
CA LYS A 94 -10.21 -3.91 9.46
C LYS A 94 -10.62 -5.03 10.44
N ALA A 95 -9.90 -6.14 10.45
CA ALA A 95 -10.17 -7.26 11.34
C ALA A 95 -10.05 -6.85 12.82
N GLU A 96 -9.02 -6.07 13.16
CA GLU A 96 -8.83 -5.56 14.52
C GLU A 96 -9.94 -4.58 14.93
N LYS A 97 -10.36 -3.68 14.03
CA LYS A 97 -11.50 -2.78 14.27
C LYS A 97 -12.79 -3.56 14.57
N ILE A 98 -13.08 -4.58 13.78
CA ILE A 98 -14.25 -5.46 14.00
C ILE A 98 -14.13 -6.18 15.34
N ARG A 99 -12.94 -6.70 15.69
CA ARG A 99 -12.68 -7.36 16.95
C ARG A 99 -12.88 -6.42 18.14
N ARG A 100 -12.42 -5.16 18.04
CA ARG A 100 -12.64 -4.13 19.08
C ARG A 100 -14.13 -3.80 19.24
N GLN A 101 -14.86 -3.67 18.12
CA GLN A 101 -16.30 -3.40 18.15
C GLN A 101 -17.11 -4.54 18.79
N LYS A 102 -16.73 -5.80 18.50
CA LYS A 102 -17.38 -7.01 19.04
C LYS A 102 -16.99 -7.30 20.49
N ARG A 103 -15.93 -6.66 21.03
CA ARG A 103 -15.48 -6.90 22.38
C ARG A 103 -16.55 -6.44 23.37
N ARG A 104 -17.03 -7.38 24.19
CA ARG A 104 -17.98 -7.06 25.27
C ARG A 104 -17.37 -6.07 26.25
N ARG A 105 -18.17 -5.10 26.68
CA ARG A 105 -17.76 -4.15 27.71
C ARG A 105 -17.40 -4.90 28.99
N SER A 106 -16.33 -4.46 29.67
CA SER A 106 -15.94 -5.05 30.94
C SER A 106 -17.05 -4.88 32.01
N ARG A 107 -17.09 -5.78 32.98
CA ARG A 107 -18.06 -5.72 34.10
C ARG A 107 -18.06 -4.34 34.76
N ARG A 108 -16.88 -3.79 35.00
CA ARG A 108 -16.69 -2.45 35.61
C ARG A 108 -17.28 -1.32 34.74
N GLN A 109 -17.05 -1.34 33.43
CA GLN A 109 -17.66 -0.35 32.54
C GLN A 109 -19.18 -0.47 32.46
N LYS A 110 -19.71 -1.69 32.56
CA LYS A 110 -21.15 -1.93 32.55
C LYS A 110 -21.79 -1.37 33.83
N GLN A 111 -21.16 -1.57 34.98
CA GLN A 111 -21.61 -1.00 36.24
C GLN A 111 -21.58 0.52 36.26
N LYS A 112 -20.49 1.14 35.76
CA LYS A 112 -20.38 2.60 35.63
C LYS A 112 -21.49 3.17 34.75
N MET A 113 -21.72 2.57 33.57
CA MET A 113 -22.77 3.01 32.67
C MET A 113 -24.19 2.87 33.26
N LEU A 114 -24.44 1.83 34.07
CA LEU A 114 -25.71 1.67 34.79
C LEU A 114 -25.87 2.75 35.86
N ALA A 115 -24.83 3.02 36.65
CA ALA A 115 -24.85 4.09 37.67
C ALA A 115 -25.12 5.46 37.00
N ASP A 116 -24.47 5.79 35.90
CA ASP A 116 -24.70 7.03 35.16
C ASP A 116 -26.13 7.13 34.62
N LYS A 117 -26.71 6.01 34.17
CA LYS A 117 -28.14 5.96 33.78
C LYS A 117 -29.10 6.18 34.92
N HIS A 118 -28.81 5.59 36.07
CA HIS A 118 -29.63 5.80 37.29
C HIS A 118 -29.60 7.26 37.72
N ALA A 119 -28.42 7.87 37.82
CA ALA A 119 -28.28 9.29 38.18
C ALA A 119 -29.04 10.20 37.18
N HIS A 120 -28.97 9.91 35.88
CA HIS A 120 -29.72 10.65 34.87
C HIS A 120 -31.25 10.47 35.00
N SER A 121 -31.69 9.26 35.39
CA SER A 121 -33.09 8.97 35.62
C SER A 121 -33.64 9.75 36.82
N GLU A 122 -32.86 9.83 37.91
CA GLU A 122 -33.24 10.61 39.10
C GLU A 122 -33.37 12.11 38.78
N ILE A 123 -32.40 12.68 38.05
CA ILE A 123 -32.46 14.08 37.60
C ILE A 123 -33.71 14.33 36.72
N LYS A 124 -34.09 13.39 35.87
CA LYS A 124 -35.30 13.48 35.08
C LYS A 124 -36.59 13.39 35.93
N ALA A 125 -36.58 12.54 36.94
CA ALA A 125 -37.70 12.42 37.90
C ALA A 125 -37.94 13.72 38.66
N MET A 126 -36.88 14.38 39.10
CA MET A 126 -36.94 15.68 39.78
C MET A 126 -37.50 16.81 38.88
N ARG A 127 -37.40 16.67 37.58
CA ARG A 127 -37.93 17.65 36.60
C ARG A 127 -39.42 17.44 36.24
N ARG A 128 -40.04 16.36 36.70
CA ARG A 128 -41.49 16.18 36.53
C ARG A 128 -42.22 17.30 37.24
N LYS A 129 -43.16 17.96 36.56
CA LYS A 129 -44.08 18.91 37.19
C LYS A 129 -44.82 18.21 38.30
N VAL A 130 -44.77 18.79 39.49
CA VAL A 130 -45.66 18.42 40.59
C VAL A 130 -47.07 18.87 40.15
N GLU A 131 -47.98 17.95 39.94
CA GLU A 131 -49.41 18.28 39.83
C GLU A 131 -49.82 18.75 41.23
N ILE A 132 -50.14 20.02 41.32
CA ILE A 132 -50.73 20.63 42.54
C ILE A 132 -52.24 20.44 42.39
N ASP A 133 -52.82 19.59 43.21
CA ASP A 133 -54.26 19.47 43.42
C ASP A 133 -54.83 20.77 44.02
#